data_f0e7b057e4ae75c2ffc9d32287dcbf3b
#
_entry.id   f0e7b057e4ae75c2ffc9d32287dcbf3b
#
_cell.length_a   1.000
_cell.length_b   1.000
_cell.length_c   1.000
_cell.angle_alpha   90.00
_cell.angle_beta   90.00
_cell.angle_gamma   90.00
#
_symmetry.space_group_name_H-M   'P 1'
#
loop_
_entity.id
_entity.type
_entity.pdbx_description
1 polymer ?
#
loop_
_entity_poly.entity_id
_entity_poly.type
_entity_poly.pdbx_seq_one_letter_code
_entity_poly.pdbx_strand_id
1 'polypeptide(L)'
;SSNGTLIDTDNINDIATVGYDYVGISIDGIKKTHDRFRRKEGAFDASMNGIRLCREHGIKVGLRFTLTEDNAVELPDILQLMQAEDINKFYLAHLNYAGRGNRNRDSDVQLGITRKAMELLFETALEHAQDGSDLEIVTGNNDADGVFLLQWVMQRFPDRADQIAAKLRQWGGN
;
A
#
# COMPACT_ATOMS: atom_id res chain seq x y z
N SER A 1 -12.30 2.02 -2.68
CA SER A 1 -11.01 2.36 -3.32
C SER A 1 -11.23 2.93 -4.72
N SER A 2 -10.33 3.80 -5.15
CA SER A 2 -10.38 4.53 -6.43
C SER A 2 -8.97 4.67 -7.01
N ASN A 3 -8.87 5.09 -8.28
CA ASN A 3 -7.61 5.62 -8.84
C ASN A 3 -7.42 7.12 -8.54
N GLY A 4 -8.43 7.79 -8.01
CA GLY A 4 -8.38 9.20 -7.62
C GLY A 4 -8.41 10.21 -8.78
N THR A 5 -8.25 9.78 -10.03
CA THR A 5 -8.04 10.68 -11.18
C THR A 5 -9.24 11.54 -11.58
N LEU A 6 -10.41 11.25 -11.04
CA LEU A 6 -11.66 11.98 -11.28
C LEU A 6 -12.13 12.76 -10.06
N ILE A 7 -11.33 12.80 -9.00
CA ILE A 7 -11.61 13.64 -7.83
C ILE A 7 -11.08 15.03 -8.12
N ASP A 8 -11.98 16.00 -8.17
CA ASP A 8 -11.70 17.39 -8.53
C ASP A 8 -12.49 18.37 -7.65
N THR A 9 -12.29 19.66 -7.88
CA THR A 9 -12.96 20.75 -7.13
C THR A 9 -14.47 20.77 -7.31
N ASP A 10 -14.99 20.20 -8.38
CA ASP A 10 -16.42 20.21 -8.69
C ASP A 10 -17.19 19.14 -7.91
N ASN A 11 -16.52 17.99 -7.58
CA ASN A 11 -17.17 16.86 -6.96
C ASN A 11 -16.70 16.52 -5.54
N ILE A 12 -15.60 17.12 -5.06
CA ILE A 12 -15.05 16.78 -3.74
C ILE A 12 -16.01 17.05 -2.59
N ASN A 13 -16.80 18.12 -2.67
CA ASN A 13 -17.80 18.44 -1.65
C ASN A 13 -18.88 17.34 -1.56
N ASP A 14 -19.35 16.84 -2.69
CA ASP A 14 -20.34 15.74 -2.73
C ASP A 14 -19.72 14.45 -2.16
N ILE A 15 -18.46 14.16 -2.52
CA ILE A 15 -17.73 13.01 -1.98
C ILE A 15 -17.60 13.11 -0.44
N ALA A 16 -17.29 14.29 0.08
CA ALA A 16 -17.16 14.53 1.52
C ALA A 16 -18.51 14.33 2.25
N THR A 17 -19.63 14.70 1.65
CA THR A 17 -20.98 14.51 2.26
C THR A 17 -21.39 13.05 2.39
N VAL A 18 -20.77 12.11 1.63
CA VAL A 18 -21.07 10.67 1.74
C VAL A 18 -20.60 10.10 3.08
N GLY A 19 -19.62 10.73 3.74
CA GLY A 19 -19.15 10.34 5.07
C GLY A 19 -18.33 9.05 5.06
N TYR A 20 -17.43 8.89 4.10
CA TYR A 20 -16.48 7.77 4.09
C TYR A 20 -15.50 7.86 5.25
N ASP A 21 -15.29 6.76 5.97
CA ASP A 21 -14.24 6.67 7.01
C ASP A 21 -12.84 6.87 6.40
N TYR A 22 -12.61 6.31 5.20
CA TYR A 22 -11.39 6.53 4.45
C TYR A 22 -11.56 6.19 2.96
N VAL A 23 -10.69 6.76 2.13
CA VAL A 23 -10.59 6.48 0.70
C VAL A 23 -9.21 5.93 0.36
N GLY A 24 -9.15 4.69 -0.14
CA GLY A 24 -7.92 4.11 -0.67
C GLY A 24 -7.69 4.54 -2.11
N ILE A 25 -6.56 5.21 -2.39
CA ILE A 25 -6.18 5.65 -3.74
C ILE A 25 -4.97 4.86 -4.22
N SER A 26 -5.07 4.35 -5.44
CA SER A 26 -4.02 3.52 -6.03
C SER A 26 -2.91 4.38 -6.62
N ILE A 27 -1.67 4.16 -6.15
CA ILE A 27 -0.43 4.72 -6.69
C ILE A 27 0.54 3.56 -6.89
N ASP A 28 0.82 3.17 -8.12
CA ASP A 28 1.64 1.99 -8.44
C ASP A 28 3.03 2.36 -8.98
N GLY A 29 3.59 3.46 -8.56
CA GLY A 29 4.91 3.97 -8.91
C GLY A 29 4.95 5.49 -8.92
N ILE A 30 6.13 6.04 -9.11
CA ILE A 30 6.35 7.49 -9.16
C ILE A 30 6.20 7.99 -10.60
N LYS A 31 5.36 9.00 -10.79
CA LYS A 31 5.17 9.72 -12.08
C LYS A 31 5.04 8.75 -13.27
N LYS A 32 6.08 8.66 -14.09
CA LYS A 32 6.08 7.89 -15.34
C LYS A 32 5.81 6.40 -15.14
N THR A 33 6.25 5.81 -14.04
CA THR A 33 5.97 4.40 -13.73
C THR A 33 4.49 4.19 -13.46
N HIS A 34 3.88 5.07 -12.67
CA HIS A 34 2.43 5.03 -12.45
C HIS A 34 1.64 5.26 -13.74
N ASP A 35 2.01 6.28 -14.53
CA ASP A 35 1.35 6.58 -15.79
C ASP A 35 1.41 5.41 -16.77
N ARG A 36 2.59 4.77 -16.88
CA ARG A 36 2.79 3.55 -17.67
C ARG A 36 1.92 2.39 -17.17
N PHE A 37 1.91 2.16 -15.84
CA PHE A 37 1.11 1.11 -15.22
C PHE A 37 -0.39 1.33 -15.49
N ARG A 38 -0.86 2.57 -15.38
CA ARG A 38 -2.26 2.97 -15.66
C ARG A 38 -2.56 3.16 -17.14
N ARG A 39 -1.55 3.17 -18.01
CA ARG A 39 -1.66 3.43 -19.45
C ARG A 39 -2.32 4.77 -19.73
N LYS A 40 -2.01 5.78 -18.93
CA LYS A 40 -2.57 7.13 -19.05
C LYS A 40 -1.54 8.14 -18.56
N GLU A 41 -1.10 9.01 -19.45
CA GLU A 41 -0.23 10.14 -19.13
C GLU A 41 -0.95 11.11 -18.18
N GLY A 42 -0.21 11.61 -17.18
CA GLY A 42 -0.74 12.50 -16.14
C GLY A 42 -1.63 11.82 -15.09
N ALA A 43 -1.74 10.49 -15.11
CA ALA A 43 -2.53 9.75 -14.11
C ALA A 43 -1.97 9.94 -12.70
N PHE A 44 -0.65 9.99 -12.55
CA PHE A 44 0.01 10.22 -11.26
C PHE A 44 -0.40 11.57 -10.67
N ASP A 45 -0.22 12.64 -11.43
CA ASP A 45 -0.51 13.99 -10.96
C ASP A 45 -2.01 14.18 -10.66
N ALA A 46 -2.88 13.60 -11.48
CA ALA A 46 -4.32 13.61 -11.24
C ALA A 46 -4.69 12.83 -9.97
N SER A 47 -4.09 11.67 -9.72
CA SER A 47 -4.31 10.88 -8.49
C SER A 47 -3.81 11.63 -7.26
N MET A 48 -2.62 12.26 -7.33
CA MET A 48 -2.07 13.07 -6.25
C MET A 48 -2.94 14.30 -5.93
N ASN A 49 -3.48 14.95 -6.97
CA ASN A 49 -4.45 16.03 -6.78
C ASN A 49 -5.70 15.54 -6.03
N GLY A 50 -6.24 14.39 -6.43
CA GLY A 50 -7.39 13.77 -5.73
C GLY A 50 -7.09 13.42 -4.28
N ILE A 51 -5.87 12.94 -3.97
CA ILE A 51 -5.40 12.68 -2.60
C ILE A 51 -5.43 13.97 -1.77
N ARG A 52 -4.85 15.05 -2.29
CA ARG A 52 -4.76 16.34 -1.58
C ARG A 52 -6.13 16.94 -1.34
N LEU A 53 -7.00 16.92 -2.35
CA LEU A 53 -8.39 17.37 -2.21
C LEU A 53 -9.16 16.58 -1.13
N CYS A 54 -9.04 15.25 -1.11
CA CYS A 54 -9.64 14.43 -0.05
C CYS A 54 -9.16 14.87 1.34
N ARG A 55 -7.85 15.06 1.51
CA ARG A 55 -7.27 15.45 2.79
C ARG A 55 -7.70 16.86 3.22
N GLU A 56 -7.71 17.83 2.32
CA GLU A 56 -8.17 19.20 2.56
C GLU A 56 -9.64 19.23 3.03
N HIS A 57 -10.45 18.25 2.62
CA HIS A 57 -11.84 18.09 3.03
C HIS A 57 -12.05 17.12 4.20
N GLY A 58 -10.97 16.77 4.92
CA GLY A 58 -11.04 15.93 6.12
C GLY A 58 -11.28 14.43 5.86
N ILE A 59 -11.19 13.98 4.61
CA ILE A 59 -11.31 12.57 4.26
C ILE A 59 -9.95 11.90 4.45
N LYS A 60 -9.89 10.87 5.28
CA LYS A 60 -8.67 10.07 5.46
C LYS A 60 -8.33 9.34 4.15
N VAL A 61 -7.06 9.37 3.78
CA VAL A 61 -6.56 8.69 2.57
C VAL A 61 -5.57 7.60 2.93
N GLY A 62 -5.65 6.48 2.21
CA GLY A 62 -4.62 5.45 2.24
C GLY A 62 -4.10 5.19 0.83
N LEU A 63 -2.80 4.93 0.68
CA LEU A 63 -2.23 4.50 -0.59
C LEU A 63 -2.41 2.99 -0.79
N ARG A 64 -2.71 2.61 -2.03
CA ARG A 64 -2.78 1.22 -2.47
C ARG A 64 -1.75 1.02 -3.58
N PHE A 65 -0.87 0.06 -3.37
CA PHE A 65 0.24 -0.25 -4.27
C PHE A 65 0.15 -1.72 -4.69
N THR A 66 0.12 -1.98 -5.99
CA THR A 66 0.18 -3.36 -6.50
C THR A 66 1.62 -3.68 -6.88
N LEU A 67 2.24 -4.58 -6.14
CA LEU A 67 3.64 -4.97 -6.34
C LEU A 67 3.80 -5.73 -7.65
N THR A 68 4.74 -5.28 -8.49
CA THR A 68 5.17 -5.94 -9.73
C THR A 68 6.69 -5.85 -9.86
N GLU A 69 7.29 -6.63 -10.76
CA GLU A 69 8.72 -6.58 -11.04
C GLU A 69 9.16 -5.18 -11.49
N ASP A 70 8.31 -4.50 -12.29
CA ASP A 70 8.60 -3.19 -12.84
C ASP A 70 8.62 -2.04 -11.82
N ASN A 71 7.87 -2.17 -10.71
CA ASN A 71 7.69 -1.08 -9.75
C ASN A 71 8.24 -1.36 -8.35
N ALA A 72 8.68 -2.58 -8.07
CA ALA A 72 9.19 -2.97 -6.75
C ALA A 72 10.35 -2.08 -6.28
N VAL A 73 11.19 -1.63 -7.20
CA VAL A 73 12.33 -0.75 -6.92
C VAL A 73 11.90 0.64 -6.40
N GLU A 74 10.70 1.08 -6.72
CA GLU A 74 10.14 2.39 -6.31
C GLU A 74 9.36 2.32 -4.97
N LEU A 75 9.27 1.15 -4.33
CA LEU A 75 8.58 1.03 -3.04
C LEU A 75 9.14 1.96 -1.95
N PRO A 76 10.48 2.14 -1.81
CA PRO A 76 11.01 3.13 -0.87
C PRO A 76 10.55 4.56 -1.17
N ASP A 77 10.51 4.94 -2.45
CA ASP A 77 10.06 6.27 -2.87
C ASP A 77 8.56 6.48 -2.60
N ILE A 78 7.76 5.43 -2.73
CA ILE A 78 6.33 5.46 -2.36
C ILE A 78 6.14 5.67 -0.85
N LEU A 79 6.94 5.01 -0.01
CA LEU A 79 6.91 5.22 1.44
C LEU A 79 7.34 6.64 1.83
N GLN A 80 8.36 7.19 1.15
CA GLN A 80 8.75 8.60 1.32
C GLN A 80 7.65 9.56 0.86
N LEU A 81 6.99 9.28 -0.27
CA LEU A 81 5.85 10.06 -0.75
C LEU A 81 4.72 10.09 0.29
N MET A 82 4.42 8.96 0.91
CA MET A 82 3.42 8.88 1.97
C MET A 82 3.77 9.79 3.15
N GLN A 83 5.01 9.77 3.59
CA GLN A 83 5.49 10.63 4.66
C GLN A 83 5.39 12.12 4.27
N ALA A 84 5.82 12.48 3.06
CA ALA A 84 5.76 13.85 2.55
C ALA A 84 4.33 14.39 2.41
N GLU A 85 3.38 13.52 2.06
CA GLU A 85 1.95 13.85 1.93
C GLU A 85 1.15 13.56 3.21
N ASP A 86 1.82 13.19 4.32
CA ASP A 86 1.22 12.88 5.62
C ASP A 86 0.07 11.84 5.49
N ILE A 87 0.35 10.75 4.79
CA ILE A 87 -0.57 9.62 4.58
C ILE A 87 -0.10 8.47 5.47
N ASN A 88 -0.93 8.05 6.39
CA ASN A 88 -0.57 7.08 7.43
C ASN A 88 -1.18 5.68 7.21
N LYS A 89 -1.72 5.39 6.03
CA LYS A 89 -2.22 4.06 5.70
C LYS A 89 -1.69 3.58 4.35
N PHE A 90 -1.03 2.44 4.37
CA PHE A 90 -0.48 1.78 3.19
C PHE A 90 -1.08 0.38 3.00
N TYR A 91 -1.50 0.08 1.79
CA TYR A 91 -1.96 -1.25 1.41
C TYR A 91 -1.12 -1.78 0.25
N LEU A 92 -0.30 -2.79 0.51
CA LEU A 92 0.39 -3.55 -0.53
C LEU A 92 -0.52 -4.68 -1.00
N ALA A 93 -0.78 -4.74 -2.30
CA ALA A 93 -1.45 -5.86 -2.96
C ALA A 93 -0.44 -6.67 -3.78
N HIS A 94 -0.43 -7.98 -3.61
CA HIS A 94 0.21 -8.87 -4.57
C HIS A 94 -0.64 -8.94 -5.85
N LEU A 95 0.01 -9.19 -6.99
CA LEU A 95 -0.69 -9.25 -8.27
C LEU A 95 -1.69 -10.42 -8.28
N ASN A 96 -2.95 -10.11 -8.54
CA ASN A 96 -3.98 -11.12 -8.71
C ASN A 96 -4.17 -11.43 -10.19
N TYR A 97 -4.10 -12.71 -10.56
CA TYR A 97 -4.24 -13.19 -11.95
C TYR A 97 -5.70 -13.24 -12.44
N ALA A 98 -6.58 -12.40 -11.89
CA ALA A 98 -7.95 -12.22 -12.37
C ALA A 98 -8.08 -11.00 -13.29
N GLY A 99 -8.92 -11.08 -14.29
CA GLY A 99 -9.20 -9.96 -15.19
C GLY A 99 -7.95 -9.41 -15.89
N ARG A 100 -7.69 -8.12 -15.71
CA ARG A 100 -6.50 -7.45 -16.28
C ARG A 100 -5.18 -7.93 -15.66
N GLY A 101 -5.18 -8.38 -14.42
CA GLY A 101 -4.02 -8.94 -13.76
C GLY A 101 -3.46 -10.17 -14.48
N ASN A 102 -4.33 -10.99 -15.07
CA ASN A 102 -3.89 -12.15 -15.86
C ASN A 102 -3.05 -11.76 -17.11
N ARG A 103 -3.25 -10.56 -17.65
CA ARG A 103 -2.45 -10.05 -18.79
C ARG A 103 -1.07 -9.55 -18.35
N ASN A 104 -0.92 -9.26 -17.08
CA ASN A 104 0.33 -8.77 -16.47
C ASN A 104 1.07 -9.88 -15.72
N ARG A 105 0.71 -11.15 -15.95
CA ARG A 105 1.28 -12.31 -15.24
C ARG A 105 2.80 -12.39 -15.41
N ASP A 106 3.31 -12.03 -16.59
CA ASP A 106 4.74 -12.04 -16.88
C ASP A 106 5.50 -10.92 -16.13
N SER A 107 4.79 -9.92 -15.62
CA SER A 107 5.33 -8.84 -14.78
C SER A 107 5.16 -9.13 -13.28
N ASP A 108 4.72 -10.33 -12.90
CA ASP A 108 4.63 -10.69 -11.50
C ASP A 108 6.01 -10.82 -10.89
N VAL A 109 6.11 -10.34 -9.68
CA VAL A 109 7.38 -10.20 -8.98
C VAL A 109 7.93 -11.55 -8.55
N GLN A 110 9.23 -11.77 -8.79
CA GLN A 110 9.94 -12.96 -8.31
C GLN A 110 9.95 -13.02 -6.78
N LEU A 111 9.96 -14.23 -6.22
CA LEU A 111 9.93 -14.47 -4.78
C LEU A 111 11.00 -13.67 -4.00
N GLY A 112 12.20 -13.53 -4.55
CA GLY A 112 13.29 -12.75 -3.92
C GLY A 112 12.99 -11.26 -3.80
N ILE A 113 12.31 -10.68 -4.79
CA ILE A 113 11.90 -9.28 -4.79
C ILE A 113 10.73 -9.08 -3.82
N THR A 114 9.75 -10.01 -3.84
CA THR A 114 8.63 -10.01 -2.89
C THR A 114 9.14 -10.01 -1.44
N ARG A 115 10.09 -10.89 -1.11
CA ARG A 115 10.68 -10.95 0.22
C ARG A 115 11.32 -9.63 0.64
N LYS A 116 12.12 -9.02 -0.23
CA LYS A 116 12.75 -7.72 0.05
C LYS A 116 11.71 -6.61 0.27
N ALA A 117 10.66 -6.58 -0.53
CA ALA A 117 9.57 -5.63 -0.35
C ALA A 117 8.87 -5.82 1.00
N MET A 118 8.57 -7.07 1.37
CA MET A 118 7.95 -7.39 2.66
C MET A 118 8.86 -7.06 3.84
N GLU A 119 10.16 -7.38 3.76
CA GLU A 119 11.14 -7.04 4.79
C GLU A 119 11.22 -5.52 4.99
N LEU A 120 11.23 -4.74 3.91
CA LEU A 120 11.19 -3.28 3.99
C LEU A 120 9.93 -2.80 4.72
N LEU A 121 8.76 -3.36 4.40
CA LEU A 121 7.51 -2.99 5.07
C LEU A 121 7.51 -3.36 6.56
N PHE A 122 8.07 -4.51 6.94
CA PHE A 122 8.17 -4.92 8.34
C PHE A 122 9.12 -3.98 9.11
N GLU A 123 10.25 -3.61 8.50
CA GLU A 123 11.20 -2.67 9.09
C GLU A 123 10.57 -1.28 9.25
N THR A 124 9.93 -0.77 8.21
CA THR A 124 9.21 0.52 8.25
C THR A 124 8.12 0.52 9.32
N ALA A 125 7.31 -0.53 9.41
CA ALA A 125 6.27 -0.65 10.43
C ALA A 125 6.86 -0.68 11.85
N LEU A 126 7.99 -1.36 12.05
CA LEU A 126 8.68 -1.43 13.33
C LEU A 126 9.25 -0.07 13.74
N GLU A 127 9.92 0.64 12.83
CA GLU A 127 10.47 1.98 13.06
C GLU A 127 9.37 2.96 13.47
N HIS A 128 8.28 3.02 12.72
CA HIS A 128 7.14 3.88 13.03
C HIS A 128 6.45 3.52 14.36
N ALA A 129 6.37 2.22 14.68
CA ALA A 129 5.82 1.80 15.96
C ALA A 129 6.72 2.22 17.15
N GLN A 130 8.04 2.27 16.97
CA GLN A 130 8.98 2.75 17.97
C GLN A 130 8.92 4.26 18.17
N ASP A 131 8.70 5.01 17.11
CA ASP A 131 8.56 6.47 17.13
C ASP A 131 7.15 6.94 17.57
N GLY A 132 6.22 6.00 17.81
CA GLY A 132 4.86 6.31 18.23
C GLY A 132 3.97 6.86 17.11
N SER A 133 4.35 6.68 15.87
CA SER A 133 3.56 7.04 14.69
C SER A 133 2.38 6.08 14.51
N ASP A 134 1.31 6.55 13.89
CA ASP A 134 0.09 5.80 13.61
C ASP A 134 0.08 5.16 12.21
N LEU A 135 1.25 4.93 11.60
CA LEU A 135 1.35 4.28 10.29
C LEU A 135 0.74 2.88 10.33
N GLU A 136 -0.26 2.66 9.50
CA GLU A 136 -0.90 1.36 9.28
C GLU A 136 -0.43 0.74 7.95
N ILE A 137 0.22 -0.41 8.03
CA ILE A 137 0.60 -1.21 6.86
C ILE A 137 -0.26 -2.46 6.79
N VAL A 138 -0.92 -2.65 5.66
CA VAL A 138 -1.77 -3.80 5.37
C VAL A 138 -1.27 -4.47 4.09
N THR A 139 -1.25 -5.79 4.07
CA THR A 139 -0.96 -6.57 2.86
C THR A 139 -2.17 -7.42 2.47
N GLY A 140 -2.27 -7.78 1.21
CA GLY A 140 -3.37 -8.61 0.74
C GLY A 140 -3.09 -9.33 -0.58
N ASN A 141 -3.96 -10.30 -0.87
CA ASN A 141 -3.88 -11.23 -2.00
C ASN A 141 -2.74 -12.26 -1.90
N ASN A 142 -2.16 -12.44 -0.69
CA ASN A 142 -1.17 -13.50 -0.46
C ASN A 142 -1.23 -13.95 1.02
N ASP A 143 -1.77 -15.13 1.25
CA ASP A 143 -1.93 -15.69 2.61
C ASP A 143 -0.59 -16.05 3.27
N ALA A 144 0.50 -16.10 2.49
CA ALA A 144 1.84 -16.39 3.03
C ALA A 144 2.48 -15.18 3.76
N ASP A 145 1.94 -13.98 3.63
CA ASP A 145 2.52 -12.77 4.23
C ASP A 145 2.59 -12.86 5.76
N GLY A 146 1.53 -13.36 6.40
CA GLY A 146 1.51 -13.58 7.84
C GLY A 146 2.52 -14.64 8.31
N VAL A 147 2.73 -15.68 7.51
CA VAL A 147 3.76 -16.70 7.79
C VAL A 147 5.15 -16.10 7.67
N PHE A 148 5.38 -15.28 6.66
CA PHE A 148 6.67 -14.61 6.46
C PHE A 148 6.96 -13.59 7.57
N LEU A 149 5.95 -12.82 8.00
CA LEU A 149 6.08 -11.95 9.16
C LEU A 149 6.50 -12.72 10.41
N LEU A 150 5.86 -13.86 10.68
CA LEU A 150 6.22 -14.70 11.82
C LEU A 150 7.67 -15.22 11.73
N GLN A 151 8.11 -15.67 10.56
CA GLN A 151 9.49 -16.10 10.34
C GLN A 151 10.49 -14.96 10.59
N TRP A 152 10.20 -13.75 10.09
CA TRP A 152 11.02 -12.58 10.30
C TRP A 152 11.12 -12.21 11.79
N VAL A 153 9.98 -12.26 12.51
CA VAL A 153 9.95 -12.01 13.96
C VAL A 153 10.75 -13.08 14.72
N MET A 154 10.62 -14.37 14.39
CA MET A 154 11.37 -15.45 15.03
C MET A 154 12.89 -15.28 14.90
N GLN A 155 13.36 -14.74 13.78
CA GLN A 155 14.77 -14.48 13.55
C GLN A 155 15.30 -13.27 14.32
N ARG A 156 14.51 -12.17 14.40
CA ARG A 156 14.94 -10.89 14.98
C ARG A 156 14.53 -10.70 16.45
N PHE A 157 13.39 -11.24 16.83
CA PHE A 157 12.74 -11.06 18.14
C PHE A 157 12.15 -12.37 18.64
N PRO A 158 12.97 -13.41 18.88
CA PRO A 158 12.49 -14.76 19.25
C PRO A 158 11.55 -14.74 20.45
N ASP A 159 11.81 -13.89 21.43
CA ASP A 159 10.99 -13.74 22.65
C ASP A 159 9.56 -13.19 22.38
N ARG A 160 9.31 -12.63 21.19
CA ARG A 160 7.99 -12.12 20.79
C ARG A 160 7.25 -13.04 19.82
N ALA A 161 7.86 -14.10 19.36
CA ALA A 161 7.31 -14.97 18.32
C ALA A 161 5.96 -15.57 18.71
N ASP A 162 5.82 -16.06 19.94
CA ASP A 162 4.57 -16.66 20.43
C ASP A 162 3.43 -15.64 20.49
N GLN A 163 3.72 -14.42 20.91
CA GLN A 163 2.74 -13.33 20.94
C GLN A 163 2.22 -13.00 19.53
N ILE A 164 3.11 -12.87 18.55
CA ILE A 164 2.74 -12.60 17.16
C ILE A 164 1.98 -13.78 16.56
N ALA A 165 2.44 -15.02 16.79
CA ALA A 165 1.72 -16.21 16.34
C ALA A 165 0.28 -16.28 16.90
N ALA A 166 0.09 -15.90 18.18
CA ALA A 166 -1.24 -15.86 18.77
C ALA A 166 -2.14 -14.81 18.11
N LYS A 167 -1.60 -13.62 17.80
CA LYS A 167 -2.35 -12.57 17.08
C LYS A 167 -2.73 -13.00 15.67
N LEU A 168 -1.80 -13.56 14.90
CA LEU A 168 -2.06 -14.02 13.53
C LEU A 168 -3.16 -15.11 13.51
N ARG A 169 -3.18 -16.02 14.50
CA ARG A 169 -4.26 -17.01 14.64
C ARG A 169 -5.63 -16.38 14.92
N GLN A 170 -5.67 -15.29 15.71
CA GLN A 170 -6.92 -14.55 15.97
C GLN A 170 -7.49 -13.90 14.71
N TRP A 171 -6.63 -13.50 13.79
CA TRP A 171 -7.03 -12.88 12.51
C TRP A 171 -7.25 -13.90 11.38
N GLY A 172 -7.29 -15.17 11.67
CA GLY A 172 -7.47 -16.24 10.69
C GLY A 172 -6.20 -16.57 9.89
N GLY A 173 -5.04 -16.11 10.36
CA GLY A 173 -3.74 -16.35 9.73
C GLY A 173 -3.31 -15.36 8.68
N ASN A 174 -4.08 -14.28 8.47
CA ASN A 174 -3.77 -13.20 7.51
C ASN A 174 -3.25 -11.95 8.23
#